data_ef4226feda15bb84b25bf2544bf67c3f
#
_entry.id   ef4226feda15bb84b25bf2544bf67c3f
#
_cell.length_a   1.000
_cell.length_b   1.000
_cell.length_c   1.000
_cell.angle_alpha   90.00
_cell.angle_beta   90.00
_cell.angle_gamma   90.00
#
_symmetry.space_group_name_H-M   'P 1'
#
loop_
_entity.id
_entity.type
_entity.pdbx_description
1 polymer ?
#
loop_
_entity_poly.entity_id
_entity_poly.type
_entity_poly.pdbx_seq_one_letter_code
_entity_poly.pdbx_strand_id
1 'polypeptide(L)'
;MPEELQIIVEGAEDNMRKGISYLEVELTKIRAGKASPTMVDGINVDYYGAPTPITQVANISVLDVRTISIQPWEKNMLQPIEKAIMQANIGITPQSDGNQIRLFLPPLTEERRKVLFKKASAEGEHSKVAIRNIRRDAIEQIKKLTKDGLSEDAAKDGEKNVQEITDRYILLVDKHLSAKEKEIMSV
;
A
#
# COMPACT_ATOMS: atom_id res chain seq x y z
N MET A 1 26.49 16.36 -18.91
CA MET A 1 26.71 14.95 -18.54
C MET A 1 26.67 14.14 -19.82
N PRO A 2 27.60 13.22 -20.06
CA PRO A 2 27.55 12.33 -21.23
C PRO A 2 26.24 11.56 -21.28
N GLU A 3 25.73 11.29 -22.48
CA GLU A 3 24.42 10.66 -22.68
C GLU A 3 24.31 9.28 -22.01
N GLU A 4 25.34 8.46 -22.14
CA GLU A 4 25.41 7.14 -21.53
C GLU A 4 25.33 7.20 -19.99
N LEU A 5 25.98 8.18 -19.37
CA LEU A 5 25.95 8.40 -17.93
C LEU A 5 24.55 8.88 -17.49
N GLN A 6 23.92 9.73 -18.29
CA GLN A 6 22.56 10.20 -18.01
C GLN A 6 21.56 9.05 -18.01
N ILE A 7 21.65 8.14 -18.98
CA ILE A 7 20.79 6.94 -19.07
C ILE A 7 20.91 6.09 -17.81
N ILE A 8 22.12 5.90 -17.26
CA ILE A 8 22.31 5.11 -16.03
C ILE A 8 21.68 5.81 -14.84
N VAL A 9 21.86 7.12 -14.69
CA VAL A 9 21.32 7.90 -13.57
C VAL A 9 19.81 7.93 -13.62
N GLU A 10 19.21 8.21 -14.79
CA GLU A 10 17.75 8.20 -14.99
C GLU A 10 17.16 6.82 -14.79
N GLY A 11 17.82 5.78 -15.29
CA GLY A 11 17.40 4.39 -15.08
C GLY A 11 17.42 3.97 -13.59
N ALA A 12 18.43 4.41 -12.84
CA ALA A 12 18.48 4.19 -11.40
C ALA A 12 17.32 4.92 -10.69
N GLU A 13 17.06 6.17 -11.03
CA GLU A 13 15.96 6.94 -10.45
C GLU A 13 14.59 6.30 -10.77
N ASP A 14 14.38 5.86 -12.01
CA ASP A 14 13.13 5.19 -12.41
C ASP A 14 12.89 3.90 -11.63
N ASN A 15 13.95 3.10 -11.43
CA ASN A 15 13.86 1.87 -10.64
C ASN A 15 13.60 2.16 -9.15
N MET A 16 14.21 3.21 -8.59
CA MET A 16 13.93 3.62 -7.21
C MET A 16 12.50 4.11 -7.05
N ARG A 17 11.97 4.85 -8.02
CA ARG A 17 10.57 5.29 -8.06
C ARG A 17 9.60 4.09 -8.08
N LYS A 18 9.87 3.09 -8.91
CA LYS A 18 9.09 1.83 -8.92
C LYS A 18 9.14 1.13 -7.56
N GLY A 19 10.30 1.15 -6.88
CA GLY A 19 10.46 0.63 -5.52
C GLY A 19 9.55 1.34 -4.50
N ILE A 20 9.42 2.66 -4.57
CA ILE A 20 8.49 3.42 -3.72
C ILE A 20 7.03 3.05 -4.03
N SER A 21 6.65 2.98 -5.32
CA SER A 21 5.28 2.59 -5.69
C SER A 21 4.93 1.19 -5.18
N TYR A 22 5.88 0.26 -5.21
CA TYR A 22 5.70 -1.07 -4.61
C TYR A 22 5.49 -0.98 -3.09
N LEU A 23 6.32 -0.19 -2.38
CA LEU A 23 6.17 0.03 -0.94
C LEU A 23 4.78 0.58 -0.60
N GLU A 24 4.30 1.58 -1.34
CA GLU A 24 2.96 2.16 -1.13
C GLU A 24 1.87 1.10 -1.23
N VAL A 25 1.93 0.23 -2.24
CA VAL A 25 0.98 -0.88 -2.40
C VAL A 25 1.06 -1.84 -1.21
N GLU A 26 2.25 -2.25 -0.77
CA GLU A 26 2.42 -3.16 0.36
C GLU A 26 1.94 -2.54 1.67
N LEU A 27 2.23 -1.25 1.91
CA LEU A 27 1.72 -0.53 3.09
C LEU A 27 0.18 -0.40 3.08
N THR A 28 -0.44 -0.31 1.91
CA THR A 28 -1.90 -0.28 1.78
C THR A 28 -2.53 -1.61 2.20
N LYS A 29 -1.86 -2.74 1.97
CA LYS A 29 -2.31 -4.07 2.43
C LYS A 29 -2.27 -4.20 3.96
N ILE A 30 -1.44 -3.41 4.64
CA ILE A 30 -1.38 -3.35 6.10
C ILE A 30 -2.54 -2.49 6.60
N ARG A 31 -3.68 -3.14 6.87
CA ARG A 31 -4.90 -2.46 7.32
C ARG A 31 -4.76 -2.06 8.79
N ALA A 32 -4.82 -0.77 9.05
CA ALA A 32 -4.70 -0.19 10.40
C ALA A 32 -6.04 -0.12 11.17
N GLY A 33 -7.01 -0.99 10.85
CA GLY A 33 -8.30 -1.01 11.54
C GLY A 33 -9.25 0.13 11.15
N LYS A 34 -8.92 0.94 10.14
CA LYS A 34 -9.84 1.94 9.59
C LYS A 34 -10.87 1.31 8.69
N ALA A 35 -12.11 1.78 8.81
CA ALA A 35 -13.18 1.44 7.90
C ALA A 35 -12.84 1.90 6.47
N SER A 36 -12.97 0.99 5.52
CA SER A 36 -12.79 1.26 4.10
C SER A 36 -13.80 0.47 3.29
N PRO A 37 -14.41 1.06 2.25
CA PRO A 37 -15.31 0.32 1.36
C PRO A 37 -14.66 -0.94 0.78
N THR A 38 -13.34 -0.91 0.57
CA THR A 38 -12.58 -2.05 0.04
C THR A 38 -12.55 -3.28 0.97
N MET A 39 -12.99 -3.15 2.22
CA MET A 39 -13.05 -4.29 3.15
C MET A 39 -14.12 -5.31 2.75
N VAL A 40 -15.10 -4.90 2.00
CA VAL A 40 -16.19 -5.75 1.51
C VAL A 40 -16.03 -6.06 0.02
N ASP A 41 -14.96 -5.57 -0.63
CA ASP A 41 -14.65 -5.95 -2.00
C ASP A 41 -14.39 -7.46 -2.10
N GLY A 42 -14.89 -8.07 -3.17
CA GLY A 42 -14.79 -9.51 -3.38
C GLY A 42 -15.84 -10.35 -2.66
N ILE A 43 -16.73 -9.74 -1.85
CA ILE A 43 -17.88 -10.45 -1.30
C ILE A 43 -18.96 -10.53 -2.37
N ASN A 44 -19.36 -11.76 -2.73
CA ASN A 44 -20.46 -12.03 -3.63
C ASN A 44 -21.72 -12.34 -2.83
N VAL A 45 -22.81 -11.71 -3.23
CA VAL A 45 -24.15 -11.89 -2.65
C VAL A 45 -25.00 -12.69 -3.61
N ASP A 46 -25.84 -13.58 -3.11
CA ASP A 46 -26.83 -14.25 -3.93
C ASP A 46 -27.94 -13.23 -4.35
N TYR A 47 -27.88 -12.81 -5.60
CA TYR A 47 -28.88 -11.93 -6.20
C TYR A 47 -29.73 -12.73 -7.18
N TYR A 48 -30.92 -13.17 -6.71
CA TYR A 48 -31.86 -14.01 -7.48
C TYR A 48 -31.22 -15.27 -8.09
N GLY A 49 -30.36 -15.94 -7.34
CA GLY A 49 -29.67 -17.17 -7.76
C GLY A 49 -28.36 -16.94 -8.51
N ALA A 50 -27.95 -15.68 -8.73
CA ALA A 50 -26.66 -15.35 -9.35
C ALA A 50 -25.70 -14.70 -8.35
N PRO A 51 -24.45 -15.18 -8.25
CA PRO A 51 -23.44 -14.55 -7.39
C PRO A 51 -23.06 -13.18 -7.97
N THR A 52 -23.40 -12.10 -7.26
CA THR A 52 -23.21 -10.72 -7.69
C THR A 52 -22.35 -9.98 -6.66
N PRO A 53 -21.34 -9.19 -7.08
CA PRO A 53 -20.54 -8.39 -6.16
C PRO A 53 -21.42 -7.46 -5.30
N ILE A 54 -21.12 -7.36 -4.02
CA ILE A 54 -21.90 -6.54 -3.06
C ILE A 54 -22.00 -5.07 -3.51
N THR A 55 -20.98 -4.55 -4.20
CA THR A 55 -20.96 -3.19 -4.75
C THR A 55 -21.99 -2.95 -5.86
N GLN A 56 -22.54 -4.00 -6.44
CA GLN A 56 -23.57 -3.93 -7.49
C GLN A 56 -24.99 -4.07 -6.95
N VAL A 57 -25.17 -4.37 -5.67
CA VAL A 57 -26.48 -4.55 -5.04
C VAL A 57 -26.73 -3.60 -3.87
N ALA A 58 -25.71 -2.88 -3.44
CA ALA A 58 -25.78 -1.95 -2.32
C ALA A 58 -24.86 -0.75 -2.49
N ASN A 59 -25.22 0.36 -1.86
CA ASN A 59 -24.34 1.51 -1.67
C ASN A 59 -23.50 1.29 -0.40
N ILE A 60 -22.17 1.41 -0.53
CA ILE A 60 -21.24 1.23 0.57
C ILE A 60 -20.63 2.59 0.92
N SER A 61 -20.80 3.02 2.17
CA SER A 61 -20.27 4.28 2.67
C SER A 61 -19.58 4.10 4.02
N VAL A 62 -18.63 4.97 4.32
CA VAL A 62 -17.96 5.04 5.61
C VAL A 62 -18.62 6.13 6.43
N LEU A 63 -19.22 5.78 7.57
CA LEU A 63 -19.87 6.73 8.47
C LEU A 63 -18.86 7.40 9.41
N ASP A 64 -17.92 6.62 9.90
CA ASP A 64 -16.83 7.07 10.76
C ASP A 64 -15.62 6.16 10.62
N VAL A 65 -14.55 6.43 11.38
CA VAL A 65 -13.26 5.73 11.29
C VAL A 65 -13.38 4.21 11.42
N ARG A 66 -14.44 3.71 12.08
CA ARG A 66 -14.64 2.29 12.38
C ARG A 66 -15.99 1.73 11.96
N THR A 67 -16.79 2.51 11.24
CA THR A 67 -18.15 2.09 10.86
C THR A 67 -18.34 2.17 9.36
N ILE A 68 -18.69 1.03 8.75
CA ILE A 68 -19.11 0.94 7.35
C ILE A 68 -20.63 0.76 7.34
N SER A 69 -21.32 1.54 6.50
CA SER A 69 -22.72 1.38 6.21
C SER A 69 -22.90 0.74 4.83
N ILE A 70 -23.71 -0.28 4.76
CA ILE A 70 -24.10 -0.96 3.53
C ILE A 70 -25.61 -0.79 3.39
N GLN A 71 -26.02 0.00 2.45
CA GLN A 71 -27.44 0.28 2.16
C GLN A 71 -27.84 -0.43 0.87
N PRO A 72 -28.62 -1.52 0.94
CA PRO A 72 -29.12 -2.20 -0.25
C PRO A 72 -30.05 -1.30 -1.05
N TRP A 73 -30.02 -1.44 -2.36
CA TRP A 73 -30.98 -0.77 -3.21
C TRP A 73 -32.39 -1.39 -3.09
N GLU A 74 -32.44 -2.68 -2.79
CA GLU A 74 -33.68 -3.42 -2.55
C GLU A 74 -33.70 -3.96 -1.11
N LYS A 75 -34.76 -3.73 -0.36
CA LYS A 75 -34.90 -4.15 1.05
C LYS A 75 -34.79 -5.66 1.26
N ASN A 76 -35.26 -6.45 0.28
CA ASN A 76 -35.17 -7.91 0.31
C ASN A 76 -33.72 -8.43 0.26
N MET A 77 -32.76 -7.60 -0.15
CA MET A 77 -31.33 -7.95 -0.20
C MET A 77 -30.63 -7.82 1.16
N LEU A 78 -31.26 -7.27 2.20
CA LEU A 78 -30.66 -7.14 3.52
C LEU A 78 -30.16 -8.49 4.07
N GLN A 79 -31.02 -9.50 4.09
CA GLN A 79 -30.68 -10.83 4.60
C GLN A 79 -29.61 -11.55 3.75
N PRO A 80 -29.72 -11.58 2.40
CA PRO A 80 -28.66 -12.14 1.56
C PRO A 80 -27.31 -11.48 1.75
N ILE A 81 -27.25 -10.15 1.89
CA ILE A 81 -26.02 -9.40 2.13
C ILE A 81 -25.44 -9.73 3.50
N GLU A 82 -26.26 -9.71 4.56
CA GLU A 82 -25.83 -10.07 5.92
C GLU A 82 -25.24 -11.49 5.97
N LYS A 83 -25.91 -12.45 5.35
CA LYS A 83 -25.45 -13.84 5.24
C LYS A 83 -24.13 -13.94 4.48
N ALA A 84 -23.98 -13.22 3.37
CA ALA A 84 -22.74 -13.21 2.57
C ALA A 84 -21.56 -12.63 3.36
N ILE A 85 -21.77 -11.56 4.13
CA ILE A 85 -20.75 -10.96 5.00
C ILE A 85 -20.33 -11.93 6.10
N MET A 86 -21.26 -12.62 6.74
CA MET A 86 -20.96 -13.65 7.76
C MET A 86 -20.15 -14.80 7.16
N GLN A 87 -20.52 -15.28 5.96
CA GLN A 87 -19.82 -16.37 5.27
C GLN A 87 -18.42 -15.98 4.81
N ALA A 88 -18.21 -14.73 4.45
CA ALA A 88 -16.91 -14.20 4.07
C ALA A 88 -15.90 -14.16 5.24
N ASN A 89 -16.37 -14.31 6.49
CA ASN A 89 -15.57 -14.38 7.70
C ASN A 89 -14.49 -13.28 7.79
N ILE A 90 -14.90 -12.04 7.51
CA ILE A 90 -14.01 -10.86 7.58
C ILE A 90 -13.67 -10.43 9.02
N GLY A 91 -14.14 -11.19 10.03
CA GLY A 91 -13.89 -10.91 11.45
C GLY A 91 -14.74 -9.79 12.04
N ILE A 92 -15.83 -9.40 11.36
CA ILE A 92 -16.75 -8.34 11.78
C ILE A 92 -18.17 -8.89 11.70
N THR A 93 -18.95 -8.68 12.76
CA THR A 93 -20.36 -9.09 12.80
C THR A 93 -21.22 -7.97 12.22
N PRO A 94 -22.03 -8.25 11.18
CA PRO A 94 -22.95 -7.27 10.63
C PRO A 94 -24.12 -7.02 11.61
N GLN A 95 -24.56 -5.77 11.69
CA GLN A 95 -25.76 -5.36 12.44
C GLN A 95 -26.72 -4.69 11.49
N SER A 96 -27.94 -5.25 11.36
CA SER A 96 -28.99 -4.69 10.52
C SER A 96 -29.97 -3.88 11.36
N ASP A 97 -30.34 -2.69 10.89
CA ASP A 97 -31.41 -1.86 11.47
C ASP A 97 -32.72 -1.90 10.66
N GLY A 98 -32.83 -2.83 9.69
CA GLY A 98 -33.99 -2.99 8.82
C GLY A 98 -33.99 -2.14 7.55
N ASN A 99 -33.05 -1.19 7.42
CA ASN A 99 -32.85 -0.38 6.21
C ASN A 99 -31.41 -0.47 5.68
N GLN A 100 -30.46 -0.67 6.57
CA GLN A 100 -29.04 -0.76 6.24
C GLN A 100 -28.35 -1.75 7.16
N ILE A 101 -27.19 -2.21 6.73
CA ILE A 101 -26.30 -3.05 7.52
C ILE A 101 -25.10 -2.21 7.96
N ARG A 102 -24.78 -2.23 9.24
CA ARG A 102 -23.61 -1.57 9.79
C ARG A 102 -22.57 -2.59 10.18
N LEU A 103 -21.32 -2.32 9.80
CA LEU A 103 -20.16 -3.11 10.19
C LEU A 103 -19.32 -2.26 11.15
N PHE A 104 -19.23 -2.70 12.41
CA PHE A 104 -18.40 -2.04 13.42
C PHE A 104 -17.05 -2.74 13.53
N LEU A 105 -15.99 -2.03 13.17
CA LEU A 105 -14.64 -2.52 13.34
C LEU A 105 -14.23 -2.40 14.82
N PRO A 106 -13.73 -3.48 15.43
CA PRO A 106 -13.22 -3.39 16.80
C PRO A 106 -11.96 -2.50 16.83
N PRO A 107 -11.71 -1.78 17.94
CA PRO A 107 -10.48 -1.03 18.10
C PRO A 107 -9.27 -1.95 18.06
N LEU A 108 -8.16 -1.48 17.50
CA LEU A 108 -6.91 -2.23 17.52
C LEU A 108 -6.39 -2.34 18.96
N THR A 109 -6.05 -3.56 19.37
CA THR A 109 -5.31 -3.78 20.61
C THR A 109 -3.86 -3.28 20.45
N GLU A 110 -3.20 -2.93 21.57
CA GLU A 110 -1.78 -2.53 21.53
C GLU A 110 -0.88 -3.61 20.92
N GLU A 111 -1.16 -4.88 21.22
CA GLU A 111 -0.44 -6.02 20.65
C GLU A 111 -0.60 -6.06 19.13
N ARG A 112 -1.80 -5.85 18.63
CA ARG A 112 -2.06 -5.84 17.20
C ARG A 112 -1.38 -4.66 16.51
N ARG A 113 -1.37 -3.48 17.14
CA ARG A 113 -0.63 -2.31 16.64
C ARG A 113 0.86 -2.61 16.50
N LYS A 114 1.49 -3.24 17.50
CA LYS A 114 2.89 -3.65 17.47
C LYS A 114 3.18 -4.62 16.31
N VAL A 115 2.29 -5.58 16.06
CA VAL A 115 2.43 -6.53 14.95
C VAL A 115 2.34 -5.81 13.61
N LEU A 116 1.37 -4.91 13.44
CA LEU A 116 1.22 -4.13 12.21
C LEU A 116 2.40 -3.20 11.96
N PHE A 117 2.91 -2.57 13.01
CA PHE A 117 4.11 -1.72 12.94
C PHE A 117 5.34 -2.52 12.51
N LYS A 118 5.56 -3.71 13.09
CA LYS A 118 6.65 -4.59 12.67
C LYS A 118 6.57 -4.98 11.20
N LYS A 119 5.36 -5.27 10.71
CA LYS A 119 5.15 -5.57 9.29
C LYS A 119 5.50 -4.36 8.40
N ALA A 120 5.00 -3.18 8.75
CA ALA A 120 5.31 -1.95 8.01
C ALA A 120 6.82 -1.65 8.00
N SER A 121 7.48 -1.78 9.15
CA SER A 121 8.93 -1.59 9.25
C SER A 121 9.73 -2.60 8.40
N ALA A 122 9.30 -3.85 8.35
CA ALA A 122 9.93 -4.87 7.51
C ALA A 122 9.84 -4.52 6.01
N GLU A 123 8.66 -4.07 5.55
CA GLU A 123 8.48 -3.61 4.16
C GLU A 123 9.35 -2.38 3.85
N GLY A 124 9.48 -1.45 4.81
CA GLY A 124 10.37 -0.31 4.68
C GLY A 124 11.83 -0.71 4.55
N GLU A 125 12.30 -1.66 5.37
CA GLU A 125 13.67 -2.16 5.26
C GLU A 125 13.92 -2.91 3.95
N HIS A 126 12.97 -3.71 3.46
CA HIS A 126 13.05 -4.33 2.14
C HIS A 126 13.22 -3.28 1.04
N SER A 127 12.44 -2.20 1.08
CA SER A 127 12.54 -1.11 0.12
C SER A 127 13.88 -0.38 0.19
N LYS A 128 14.40 -0.12 1.40
CA LYS A 128 15.73 0.49 1.57
C LYS A 128 16.85 -0.41 1.03
N VAL A 129 16.75 -1.71 1.24
CA VAL A 129 17.71 -2.68 0.68
C VAL A 129 17.65 -2.67 -0.84
N ALA A 130 16.47 -2.67 -1.44
CA ALA A 130 16.29 -2.58 -2.88
C ALA A 130 16.89 -1.29 -3.45
N ILE A 131 16.66 -0.14 -2.82
CA ILE A 131 17.22 1.16 -3.22
C ILE A 131 18.76 1.13 -3.15
N ARG A 132 19.33 0.55 -2.08
CA ARG A 132 20.80 0.42 -1.94
C ARG A 132 21.39 -0.51 -3.00
N ASN A 133 20.68 -1.55 -3.42
CA ASN A 133 21.12 -2.44 -4.49
C ASN A 133 21.10 -1.71 -5.84
N ILE A 134 20.01 -0.98 -6.17
CA ILE A 134 19.92 -0.15 -7.39
C ILE A 134 21.09 0.85 -7.44
N ARG A 135 21.39 1.52 -6.32
CA ARG A 135 22.56 2.40 -6.24
C ARG A 135 23.85 1.65 -6.57
N ARG A 136 24.06 0.48 -5.99
CA ARG A 136 25.27 -0.31 -6.19
C ARG A 136 25.45 -0.70 -7.65
N ASP A 137 24.36 -1.14 -8.27
CA ASP A 137 24.34 -1.55 -9.68
C ASP A 137 24.63 -0.35 -10.59
N ALA A 138 24.05 0.82 -10.31
CA ALA A 138 24.33 2.05 -11.06
C ALA A 138 25.80 2.49 -10.96
N ILE A 139 26.39 2.44 -9.75
CA ILE A 139 27.80 2.76 -9.52
C ILE A 139 28.70 1.76 -10.27
N GLU A 140 28.35 0.48 -10.29
CA GLU A 140 29.09 -0.53 -11.04
C GLU A 140 29.06 -0.27 -12.55
N GLN A 141 27.90 0.14 -13.10
CA GLN A 141 27.78 0.54 -14.51
C GLN A 141 28.62 1.77 -14.82
N ILE A 142 28.61 2.80 -13.96
CA ILE A 142 29.45 4.00 -14.11
C ILE A 142 30.95 3.61 -14.14
N LYS A 143 31.39 2.72 -13.26
CA LYS A 143 32.77 2.22 -13.24
C LYS A 143 33.15 1.44 -14.50
N LYS A 144 32.22 0.74 -15.13
CA LYS A 144 32.42 0.10 -16.42
C LYS A 144 32.63 1.16 -17.52
N LEU A 145 31.80 2.19 -17.56
CA LEU A 145 31.96 3.30 -18.52
C LEU A 145 33.31 4.02 -18.35
N THR A 146 33.83 4.14 -17.13
CA THR A 146 35.16 4.72 -16.91
C THR A 146 36.26 3.89 -17.53
N LYS A 147 36.15 2.55 -17.52
CA LYS A 147 37.08 1.67 -18.23
C LYS A 147 37.00 1.77 -19.74
N ASP A 148 35.81 2.13 -20.23
CA ASP A 148 35.51 2.27 -21.65
C ASP A 148 35.78 3.70 -22.19
N GLY A 149 36.35 4.60 -21.35
CA GLY A 149 36.81 5.92 -21.76
C GLY A 149 36.09 7.13 -21.17
N LEU A 150 35.13 6.93 -20.28
CA LEU A 150 34.50 8.03 -19.54
C LEU A 150 35.54 8.70 -18.63
N SER A 151 35.56 10.05 -18.60
CA SER A 151 36.48 10.78 -17.74
C SER A 151 36.18 10.55 -16.25
N GLU A 152 37.20 10.50 -15.41
CA GLU A 152 37.03 10.30 -13.96
C GLU A 152 36.18 11.38 -13.29
N ASP A 153 36.25 12.63 -13.77
CA ASP A 153 35.45 13.73 -13.22
C ASP A 153 33.96 13.52 -13.55
N ALA A 154 33.62 13.13 -14.79
CA ALA A 154 32.25 12.81 -15.15
C ALA A 154 31.72 11.59 -14.37
N ALA A 155 32.55 10.58 -14.13
CA ALA A 155 32.19 9.44 -13.31
C ALA A 155 31.87 9.83 -11.86
N LYS A 156 32.70 10.67 -11.24
CA LYS A 156 32.47 11.20 -9.88
C LYS A 156 31.18 12.00 -9.78
N ASP A 157 30.88 12.84 -10.79
CA ASP A 157 29.62 13.59 -10.84
C ASP A 157 28.42 12.65 -10.97
N GLY A 158 28.54 11.59 -11.77
CA GLY A 158 27.49 10.57 -11.88
C GLY A 158 27.28 9.80 -10.57
N GLU A 159 28.34 9.37 -9.91
CA GLU A 159 28.25 8.69 -8.62
C GLU A 159 27.63 9.59 -7.54
N LYS A 160 27.97 10.89 -7.54
CA LYS A 160 27.36 11.87 -6.63
C LYS A 160 25.87 12.03 -6.90
N ASN A 161 25.44 12.15 -8.15
CA ASN A 161 24.04 12.25 -8.53
C ASN A 161 23.26 11.00 -8.10
N VAL A 162 23.78 9.81 -8.33
CA VAL A 162 23.18 8.55 -7.88
C VAL A 162 23.07 8.51 -6.35
N GLN A 163 24.05 9.03 -5.62
CA GLN A 163 23.99 9.10 -4.16
C GLN A 163 22.89 10.08 -3.69
N GLU A 164 22.81 11.28 -4.27
CA GLU A 164 21.77 12.26 -3.93
C GLU A 164 20.37 11.74 -4.20
N ILE A 165 20.18 11.03 -5.31
CA ILE A 165 18.92 10.36 -5.63
C ILE A 165 18.62 9.29 -4.58
N THR A 166 19.60 8.45 -4.23
CA THR A 166 19.45 7.41 -3.22
C THR A 166 19.00 7.98 -1.88
N ASP A 167 19.64 9.04 -1.41
CA ASP A 167 19.32 9.68 -0.13
C ASP A 167 17.90 10.24 -0.13
N ARG A 168 17.49 10.87 -1.23
CA ARG A 168 16.11 11.37 -1.42
C ARG A 168 15.08 10.25 -1.35
N TYR A 169 15.32 9.11 -2.00
CA TYR A 169 14.40 7.99 -2.00
C TYR A 169 14.35 7.24 -0.67
N ILE A 170 15.47 7.13 0.05
CA ILE A 170 15.48 6.60 1.44
C ILE A 170 14.64 7.50 2.35
N LEU A 171 14.74 8.82 2.21
CA LEU A 171 13.93 9.77 2.98
C LEU A 171 12.43 9.63 2.65
N LEU A 172 12.09 9.32 1.40
CA LEU A 172 10.70 9.03 1.01
C LEU A 172 10.17 7.75 1.68
N VAL A 173 10.98 6.68 1.75
CA VAL A 173 10.62 5.47 2.50
C VAL A 173 10.31 5.83 3.96
N ASP A 174 11.17 6.61 4.63
CA ASP A 174 10.96 7.02 6.02
C ASP A 174 9.69 7.85 6.20
N LYS A 175 9.36 8.72 5.25
CA LYS A 175 8.10 9.49 5.27
C LYS A 175 6.87 8.58 5.18
N HIS A 176 6.87 7.60 4.26
CA HIS A 176 5.77 6.63 4.13
C HIS A 176 5.62 5.79 5.39
N LEU A 177 6.72 5.33 5.99
CA LEU A 177 6.70 4.59 7.26
C LEU A 177 6.15 5.43 8.40
N SER A 178 6.61 6.68 8.56
CA SER A 178 6.13 7.59 9.60
C SER A 178 4.63 7.90 9.44
N ALA A 179 4.16 8.08 8.21
CA ALA A 179 2.74 8.28 7.93
C ALA A 179 1.92 7.05 8.31
N LYS A 180 2.43 5.84 7.98
CA LYS A 180 1.77 4.58 8.33
C LYS A 180 1.77 4.31 9.83
N GLU A 181 2.85 4.63 10.52
CA GLU A 181 2.93 4.55 11.99
C GLU A 181 1.87 5.43 12.65
N LYS A 182 1.77 6.69 12.24
CA LYS A 182 0.72 7.61 12.74
C LYS A 182 -0.68 7.05 12.46
N GLU A 183 -0.90 6.48 11.29
CA GLU A 183 -2.17 5.84 10.95
C GLU A 183 -2.49 4.68 11.90
N ILE A 184 -1.54 3.79 12.16
CA ILE A 184 -1.70 2.65 13.08
C ILE A 184 -1.97 3.11 14.52
N MET A 185 -1.32 4.20 14.94
CA MET A 185 -1.43 4.70 16.32
C MET A 185 -2.68 5.56 16.55
N SER A 186 -3.27 6.15 15.50
CA SER A 186 -4.41 7.08 15.61
C SER A 186 -5.79 6.40 15.60
N VAL A 187 -5.89 5.08 15.46
CA VAL A 187 -7.15 4.33 15.33
C VAL A 187 -7.53 3.60 16.63
#